data_ab7f027a2bac2e927364059b8f6662c6
#
_entry.id   ab7f027a2bac2e927364059b8f6662c6
#
_cell.length_a   1.000
_cell.length_b   1.000
_cell.length_c   1.000
_cell.angle_alpha   90.00
_cell.angle_beta   90.00
_cell.angle_gamma   90.00
#
_symmetry.space_group_name_H-M   'P 1'
#
loop_
_entity.id
_entity.type
_entity.pdbx_description
1 polymer ?
#
loop_
_entity_poly.entity_id
_entity_poly.type
_entity_poly.pdbx_seq_one_letter_code
_entity_poly.pdbx_strand_id
1 'polypeptide(L)'
;IGRRVLAQLCGVETAQEPSEPYILVMDEVGPSDVARLDPARVAGILTARGGATAHSAIVARALGIPALVGAGPAVLLLASGTPLLLDGQRGRLHVDADAATLQRATVERDTREQRLQAASAQRHEPAVTRDGHAVEVFANIGESAGVAKAVEQGAEGIGLLRTELIFMAHPQAPDEATQ
;
A
#
# COMPACT_ATOMS: atom_id res chain seq x y z
N ILE A 1 -7.38 16.56 13.89
CA ILE A 1 -7.55 18.01 13.67
C ILE A 1 -7.12 18.77 14.93
N GLY A 2 -7.58 18.43 16.15
CA GLY A 2 -7.32 19.21 17.36
C GLY A 2 -5.84 19.39 17.74
N ARG A 3 -5.01 18.35 17.66
CA ARG A 3 -3.58 18.43 18.01
C ARG A 3 -2.78 19.38 17.11
N ARG A 4 -3.10 19.43 15.82
CA ARG A 4 -2.43 20.31 14.84
C ARG A 4 -2.80 21.77 15.02
N VAL A 5 -4.10 22.02 15.26
CA VAL A 5 -4.57 23.40 15.56
C VAL A 5 -3.90 23.90 16.84
N LEU A 6 -3.80 23.06 17.87
CA LEU A 6 -3.07 23.40 19.09
C LEU A 6 -1.58 23.63 18.86
N ALA A 7 -0.90 22.78 18.07
CA ALA A 7 0.51 22.97 17.74
C ALA A 7 0.74 24.29 16.99
N GLN A 8 -0.13 24.63 16.05
CA GLN A 8 -0.05 25.86 15.26
C GLN A 8 -0.36 27.10 16.12
N LEU A 9 -1.32 27.00 17.06
CA LEU A 9 -1.65 28.07 18.00
C LEU A 9 -0.57 28.25 19.09
N CYS A 10 0.11 27.18 19.47
CA CYS A 10 1.17 27.20 20.48
C CYS A 10 2.56 27.47 19.89
N GLY A 11 2.69 27.70 18.57
CA GLY A 11 3.99 27.97 17.93
C GLY A 11 4.95 26.77 18.01
N VAL A 12 4.44 25.55 18.19
CA VAL A 12 5.26 24.34 18.19
C VAL A 12 5.63 24.05 16.73
N GLU A 13 6.91 24.17 16.40
CA GLU A 13 7.42 23.80 15.08
C GLU A 13 7.05 22.34 14.80
N THR A 14 6.28 22.12 13.73
CA THR A 14 6.08 20.79 13.19
C THR A 14 7.45 20.31 12.73
N ALA A 15 7.87 19.12 13.21
CA ALA A 15 9.13 18.53 12.82
C ALA A 15 9.31 18.63 11.30
N GLN A 16 10.42 19.22 10.87
CA GLN A 16 10.75 19.30 9.45
C GLN A 16 10.88 17.88 8.91
N GLU A 17 10.23 17.62 7.79
CA GLU A 17 10.38 16.33 7.13
C GLU A 17 11.83 16.15 6.70
N PRO A 18 12.42 14.94 6.93
CA PRO A 18 13.78 14.65 6.49
C PRO A 18 13.97 14.89 5.00
N SER A 19 15.17 15.28 4.58
CA SER A 19 15.51 15.46 3.16
C SER A 19 15.68 14.12 2.43
N GLU A 20 16.04 13.09 3.16
CA GLU A 20 16.23 11.72 2.66
C GLU A 20 14.96 10.87 2.83
N PRO A 21 14.79 9.78 2.06
CA PRO A 21 13.69 8.84 2.26
C PRO A 21 13.65 8.31 3.69
N TYR A 22 12.47 8.30 4.30
CA TYR A 22 12.30 7.93 5.71
C TYR A 22 11.11 7.00 5.93
N ILE A 23 11.15 6.27 7.05
CA ILE A 23 10.01 5.51 7.56
C ILE A 23 9.30 6.37 8.60
N LEU A 24 8.02 6.65 8.35
CA LEU A 24 7.17 7.41 9.26
C LEU A 24 6.70 6.50 10.39
N VAL A 25 7.02 6.86 11.64
CA VAL A 25 6.60 6.12 12.84
C VAL A 25 5.56 6.93 13.60
N MET A 26 4.39 6.35 13.84
CA MET A 26 3.27 7.02 14.51
C MET A 26 2.50 6.04 15.43
N ASP A 27 1.73 6.58 16.36
CA ASP A 27 0.81 5.77 17.16
C ASP A 27 -0.31 5.17 16.28
N GLU A 28 -1.00 6.04 15.57
CA GLU A 28 -2.03 5.68 14.59
C GLU A 28 -2.04 6.74 13.49
N VAL A 29 -2.17 6.32 12.25
CA VAL A 29 -2.20 7.22 11.08
C VAL A 29 -3.65 7.45 10.66
N GLY A 30 -4.08 8.71 10.68
CA GLY A 30 -5.39 9.09 10.18
C GLY A 30 -5.44 9.22 8.66
N PRO A 31 -6.65 9.17 8.06
CA PRO A 31 -6.82 9.32 6.61
C PRO A 31 -6.21 10.62 6.06
N SER A 32 -6.36 11.72 6.79
CA SER A 32 -5.79 13.03 6.42
C SER A 32 -4.28 13.10 6.53
N ASP A 33 -3.65 12.24 7.31
CA ASP A 33 -2.21 12.16 7.42
C ASP A 33 -1.63 11.45 6.20
N VAL A 34 -2.20 10.30 5.82
CA VAL A 34 -1.75 9.54 4.64
C VAL A 34 -1.93 10.32 3.34
N ALA A 35 -3.03 11.08 3.20
CA ALA A 35 -3.32 11.87 1.99
C ALA A 35 -2.28 12.98 1.72
N ARG A 36 -1.46 13.32 2.70
CA ARG A 36 -0.40 14.36 2.60
C ARG A 36 0.99 13.80 2.42
N LEU A 37 1.15 12.48 2.55
CA LEU A 37 2.45 11.86 2.40
C LEU A 37 2.91 11.94 0.96
N ASP A 38 4.15 12.32 0.78
CA ASP A 38 4.82 12.23 -0.52
C ASP A 38 5.39 10.81 -0.69
N PRO A 39 4.82 9.98 -1.60
CA PRO A 39 5.30 8.62 -1.81
C PRO A 39 6.75 8.54 -2.27
N ALA A 40 7.31 9.63 -2.82
CA ALA A 40 8.71 9.67 -3.23
C ALA A 40 9.66 9.80 -2.02
N ARG A 41 9.17 10.30 -0.90
CA ARG A 41 9.97 10.55 0.32
C ARG A 41 9.68 9.56 1.43
N VAL A 42 8.44 9.08 1.54
CA VAL A 42 8.04 8.12 2.58
C VAL A 42 8.33 6.70 2.09
N ALA A 43 9.44 6.14 2.55
CA ALA A 43 9.85 4.78 2.22
C ALA A 43 9.01 3.70 2.91
N GLY A 44 8.30 4.06 3.99
CA GLY A 44 7.41 3.14 4.71
C GLY A 44 6.64 3.80 5.83
N ILE A 45 5.59 3.14 6.30
CA ILE A 45 4.77 3.57 7.45
C ILE A 45 4.79 2.47 8.50
N LEU A 46 5.08 2.87 9.74
CA LEU A 46 5.08 2.00 10.92
C LEU A 46 4.13 2.58 11.97
N THR A 47 3.13 1.81 12.39
CA THR A 47 2.22 2.28 13.44
C THR A 47 2.21 1.36 14.65
N ALA A 48 2.08 1.97 15.84
CA ALA A 48 1.95 1.23 17.09
C ALA A 48 0.59 0.53 17.17
N ARG A 49 -0.46 1.20 16.72
CA ARG A 49 -1.85 0.71 16.71
C ARG A 49 -2.41 0.64 15.28
N GLY A 50 -3.59 0.07 15.16
CA GLY A 50 -4.29 -0.10 13.88
C GLY A 50 -4.29 -1.54 13.39
N GLY A 51 -5.06 -1.79 12.35
CA GLY A 51 -5.20 -3.10 11.72
C GLY A 51 -5.03 -3.03 10.21
N ALA A 52 -4.82 -4.17 9.56
CA ALA A 52 -4.62 -4.27 8.11
C ALA A 52 -5.83 -3.78 7.29
N THR A 53 -7.02 -3.75 7.90
CA THR A 53 -8.28 -3.24 7.33
C THR A 53 -8.53 -1.77 7.68
N ALA A 54 -7.68 -1.14 8.49
CA ALA A 54 -7.80 0.28 8.78
C ALA A 54 -7.70 1.11 7.49
N HIS A 55 -8.45 2.19 7.42
CA HIS A 55 -8.47 3.06 6.23
C HIS A 55 -7.08 3.54 5.82
N SER A 56 -6.25 3.87 6.81
CA SER A 56 -4.84 4.27 6.60
C SER A 56 -4.01 3.18 5.91
N ALA A 57 -4.20 1.91 6.26
CA ALA A 57 -3.51 0.79 5.62
C ALA A 57 -3.95 0.60 4.16
N ILE A 58 -5.24 0.80 3.88
CA ILE A 58 -5.79 0.74 2.52
C ILE A 58 -5.20 1.86 1.66
N VAL A 59 -5.17 3.10 2.17
CA VAL A 59 -4.63 4.26 1.44
C VAL A 59 -3.12 4.12 1.23
N ALA A 60 -2.35 3.69 2.24
CA ALA A 60 -0.92 3.42 2.09
C ALA A 60 -0.65 2.41 0.97
N ARG A 61 -1.45 1.34 0.91
CA ARG A 61 -1.37 0.33 -0.16
C ARG A 61 -1.69 0.92 -1.53
N ALA A 62 -2.71 1.77 -1.63
CA ALA A 62 -3.08 2.46 -2.87
C ALA A 62 -1.97 3.40 -3.37
N LEU A 63 -1.22 4.02 -2.45
CA LEU A 63 -0.06 4.85 -2.75
C LEU A 63 1.23 4.04 -3.01
N GLY A 64 1.18 2.71 -2.86
CA GLY A 64 2.36 1.84 -3.01
C GLY A 64 3.37 1.94 -1.88
N ILE A 65 3.01 2.57 -0.76
CA ILE A 65 3.90 2.74 0.41
C ILE A 65 3.82 1.48 1.29
N PRO A 66 4.93 0.77 1.54
CA PRO A 66 4.96 -0.34 2.49
C PRO A 66 4.49 0.10 3.88
N ALA A 67 3.58 -0.65 4.49
CA ALA A 67 3.08 -0.32 5.82
C ALA A 67 3.09 -1.53 6.75
N LEU A 68 3.54 -1.31 7.97
CA LEU A 68 3.43 -2.26 9.09
C LEU A 68 2.58 -1.61 10.18
N VAL A 69 1.42 -2.16 10.43
CA VAL A 69 0.44 -1.61 11.36
C VAL A 69 0.28 -2.49 12.59
N GLY A 70 -0.02 -1.89 13.74
CA GLY A 70 -0.20 -2.64 14.99
C GLY A 70 1.08 -3.27 15.53
N ALA A 71 2.24 -2.65 15.31
CA ALA A 71 3.53 -3.16 15.77
C ALA A 71 3.75 -3.06 17.28
N GLY A 72 2.79 -2.47 18.02
CA GLY A 72 2.86 -2.29 19.47
C GLY A 72 3.53 -0.97 19.88
N PRO A 73 3.38 -0.57 21.15
CA PRO A 73 3.81 0.76 21.63
C PRO A 73 5.34 0.94 21.64
N ALA A 74 6.11 -0.14 21.63
CA ALA A 74 7.58 -0.07 21.64
C ALA A 74 8.16 0.69 20.45
N VAL A 75 7.46 0.72 19.30
CA VAL A 75 7.95 1.45 18.12
C VAL A 75 7.97 2.96 18.32
N LEU A 76 7.18 3.49 19.25
CA LEU A 76 7.14 4.91 19.58
C LEU A 76 8.36 5.38 20.39
N LEU A 77 9.15 4.45 20.90
CA LEU A 77 10.40 4.71 21.63
C LEU A 77 11.62 4.81 20.70
N LEU A 78 11.43 4.54 19.41
CA LEU A 78 12.50 4.64 18.42
C LEU A 78 12.91 6.10 18.26
N ALA A 79 14.20 6.37 18.36
CA ALA A 79 14.74 7.71 18.13
C ALA A 79 14.67 8.07 16.63
N SER A 80 14.43 9.35 16.33
CA SER A 80 14.54 9.81 14.95
C SER A 80 15.97 9.60 14.41
N GLY A 81 16.07 9.11 13.18
CA GLY A 81 17.36 8.75 12.56
C GLY A 81 17.82 7.31 12.84
N THR A 82 17.07 6.53 13.62
CA THR A 82 17.38 5.09 13.78
C THR A 82 17.23 4.37 12.44
N PRO A 83 18.25 3.60 11.99
CA PRO A 83 18.16 2.80 10.78
C PRO A 83 17.12 1.69 10.93
N LEU A 84 16.13 1.67 10.05
CA LEU A 84 15.05 0.70 10.06
C LEU A 84 14.95 -0.03 8.73
N LEU A 85 14.70 -1.33 8.78
CA LEU A 85 14.30 -2.14 7.63
C LEU A 85 12.90 -2.68 7.87
N LEU A 86 11.95 -2.26 7.03
CA LEU A 86 10.56 -2.64 7.09
C LEU A 86 10.21 -3.61 5.96
N ASP A 87 9.82 -4.84 6.31
CA ASP A 87 9.26 -5.82 5.38
C ASP A 87 7.73 -5.88 5.57
N GLY A 88 7.03 -5.08 4.80
CA GLY A 88 5.56 -5.02 4.86
C GLY A 88 4.86 -6.29 4.38
N GLN A 89 5.57 -7.19 3.68
CA GLN A 89 4.99 -8.46 3.22
C GLN A 89 5.03 -9.55 4.28
N ARG A 90 6.20 -9.66 4.94
CA ARG A 90 6.40 -10.64 6.01
C ARG A 90 5.98 -10.10 7.37
N GLY A 91 5.56 -8.81 7.46
CA GLY A 91 5.21 -8.17 8.71
C GLY A 91 6.39 -8.07 9.68
N ARG A 92 7.60 -7.77 9.18
CA ARG A 92 8.83 -7.73 9.98
C ARG A 92 9.43 -6.34 10.01
N LEU A 93 9.93 -5.98 11.18
CA LEU A 93 10.73 -4.79 11.41
C LEU A 93 12.10 -5.20 11.98
N HIS A 94 13.17 -4.72 11.37
CA HIS A 94 14.50 -4.81 11.91
C HIS A 94 14.94 -3.42 12.33
N VAL A 95 15.30 -3.26 13.60
CA VAL A 95 15.86 -2.03 14.18
C VAL A 95 17.38 -2.19 14.19
N ASP A 96 18.08 -1.13 13.80
CA ASP A 96 19.56 -1.12 13.70
C ASP A 96 20.08 -2.30 12.84
N ALA A 97 19.42 -2.54 11.69
CA ALA A 97 19.83 -3.61 10.79
C ALA A 97 21.28 -3.43 10.34
N ASP A 98 22.07 -4.48 10.47
CA ASP A 98 23.46 -4.48 10.02
C ASP A 98 23.57 -4.39 8.48
N ALA A 99 24.75 -4.03 8.01
CA ALA A 99 25.01 -3.86 6.58
C ALA A 99 24.69 -5.13 5.76
N ALA A 100 24.94 -6.31 6.32
CA ALA A 100 24.66 -7.58 5.65
C ALA A 100 23.15 -7.84 5.51
N THR A 101 22.36 -7.48 6.52
CA THR A 101 20.89 -7.59 6.49
C THR A 101 20.29 -6.58 5.49
N LEU A 102 20.78 -5.34 5.48
CA LEU A 102 20.37 -4.32 4.51
C LEU A 102 20.70 -4.74 3.07
N GLN A 103 21.90 -5.26 2.84
CA GLN A 103 22.31 -5.73 1.52
C GLN A 103 21.44 -6.90 1.03
N ARG A 104 21.15 -7.87 1.89
CA ARG A 104 20.23 -8.98 1.55
C ARG A 104 18.84 -8.48 1.18
N ALA A 105 18.28 -7.57 1.96
CA ALA A 105 16.98 -6.98 1.70
C ALA A 105 16.94 -6.20 0.38
N THR A 106 18.00 -5.48 0.05
CA THR A 106 18.16 -4.77 -1.22
C THR A 106 18.15 -5.75 -2.39
N VAL A 107 18.95 -6.81 -2.32
CA VAL A 107 19.00 -7.84 -3.38
C VAL A 107 17.65 -8.55 -3.53
N GLU A 108 16.96 -8.87 -2.43
CA GLU A 108 15.62 -9.47 -2.48
C GLU A 108 14.60 -8.54 -3.13
N ARG A 109 14.64 -7.25 -2.78
CA ARG A 109 13.78 -6.22 -3.40
C ARG A 109 14.03 -6.11 -4.90
N ASP A 110 15.27 -5.95 -5.29
CA ASP A 110 15.67 -5.75 -6.70
C ASP A 110 15.33 -7.00 -7.54
N THR A 111 15.57 -8.20 -7.01
CA THR A 111 15.19 -9.47 -7.65
C THR A 111 13.67 -9.55 -7.85
N ARG A 112 12.91 -9.12 -6.85
CA ARG A 112 11.45 -9.11 -6.94
C ARG A 112 10.96 -8.10 -7.97
N GLU A 113 11.51 -6.90 -7.97
CA GLU A 113 11.16 -5.86 -8.93
C GLU A 113 11.42 -6.33 -10.37
N GLN A 114 12.56 -6.94 -10.61
CA GLN A 114 12.88 -7.56 -11.90
C GLN A 114 11.87 -8.63 -12.31
N ARG A 115 11.44 -9.49 -11.36
CA ARG A 115 10.41 -10.51 -11.62
C ARG A 115 9.06 -9.88 -11.95
N LEU A 116 8.67 -8.83 -11.25
CA LEU A 116 7.42 -8.11 -11.52
C LEU A 116 7.46 -7.42 -12.88
N GLN A 117 8.59 -6.82 -13.26
CA GLN A 117 8.78 -6.21 -14.58
C GLN A 117 8.73 -7.26 -15.68
N ALA A 118 9.41 -8.40 -15.52
CA ALA A 118 9.36 -9.50 -16.47
C ALA A 118 7.94 -10.08 -16.62
N ALA A 119 7.23 -10.29 -15.50
CA ALA A 119 5.85 -10.73 -15.54
C ALA A 119 4.92 -9.71 -16.20
N SER A 120 5.13 -8.42 -15.94
CA SER A 120 4.39 -7.34 -16.60
C SER A 120 4.60 -7.30 -18.11
N ALA A 121 5.81 -7.60 -18.59
CA ALA A 121 6.09 -7.68 -20.03
C ALA A 121 5.35 -8.84 -20.73
N GLN A 122 5.08 -9.92 -20.00
CA GLN A 122 4.43 -11.14 -20.51
C GLN A 122 2.93 -11.21 -20.17
N ARG A 123 2.37 -10.18 -19.59
CA ARG A 123 0.97 -10.21 -19.05
C ARG A 123 -0.12 -10.48 -20.07
N HIS A 124 0.15 -10.29 -21.35
CA HIS A 124 -0.78 -10.58 -22.45
C HIS A 124 -0.47 -11.90 -23.17
N GLU A 125 0.55 -12.64 -22.74
CA GLU A 125 0.81 -13.97 -23.26
C GLU A 125 -0.18 -14.98 -22.64
N PRO A 126 -0.65 -15.96 -23.41
CA PRO A 126 -1.53 -17.00 -22.87
C PRO A 126 -0.88 -17.73 -21.69
N ALA A 127 -1.61 -17.87 -20.60
CA ALA A 127 -1.15 -18.66 -19.46
C ALA A 127 -1.29 -20.15 -19.79
N VAL A 128 -0.18 -20.88 -19.85
CA VAL A 128 -0.16 -22.31 -20.20
C VAL A 128 0.59 -23.08 -19.10
N THR A 129 -0.02 -24.16 -18.62
CA THR A 129 0.60 -25.08 -17.67
C THR A 129 1.72 -25.87 -18.31
N ARG A 130 2.57 -26.55 -17.51
CA ARG A 130 3.69 -27.35 -18.03
C ARG A 130 3.27 -28.52 -18.94
N ASP A 131 2.06 -29.02 -18.75
CA ASP A 131 1.44 -30.08 -19.56
C ASP A 131 0.66 -29.57 -20.78
N GLY A 132 0.75 -28.23 -21.04
CA GLY A 132 0.19 -27.61 -22.24
C GLY A 132 -1.27 -27.19 -22.13
N HIS A 133 -1.86 -27.21 -20.92
CA HIS A 133 -3.24 -26.75 -20.73
C HIS A 133 -3.28 -25.22 -20.62
N ALA A 134 -4.12 -24.56 -21.44
CA ALA A 134 -4.35 -23.12 -21.36
C ALA A 134 -5.28 -22.78 -20.19
N VAL A 135 -4.92 -21.76 -19.44
CA VAL A 135 -5.70 -21.26 -18.27
C VAL A 135 -6.07 -19.80 -18.54
N GLU A 136 -7.36 -19.52 -18.59
CA GLU A 136 -7.86 -18.16 -18.77
C GLU A 136 -7.69 -17.35 -17.48
N VAL A 137 -7.28 -16.07 -17.61
CA VAL A 137 -7.06 -15.15 -16.50
C VAL A 137 -8.19 -14.13 -16.45
N PHE A 138 -9.03 -14.21 -15.42
CA PHE A 138 -10.19 -13.35 -15.26
C PHE A 138 -10.00 -12.36 -14.10
N ALA A 139 -10.54 -11.14 -14.27
CA ALA A 139 -10.52 -10.12 -13.24
C ALA A 139 -11.80 -10.09 -12.41
N ASN A 140 -11.67 -9.68 -11.14
CA ASN A 140 -12.80 -9.29 -10.31
C ASN A 140 -12.97 -7.77 -10.42
N ILE A 141 -14.14 -7.29 -10.83
CA ILE A 141 -14.42 -5.88 -11.11
C ILE A 141 -15.58 -5.41 -10.24
N GLY A 142 -15.43 -4.21 -9.65
CA GLY A 142 -16.46 -3.59 -8.83
C GLY A 142 -17.14 -2.38 -9.50
N GLU A 143 -16.52 -1.85 -10.58
CA GLU A 143 -17.01 -0.69 -11.30
C GLU A 143 -16.54 -0.71 -12.75
N SER A 144 -17.26 -0.05 -13.64
CA SER A 144 -16.93 -0.01 -15.08
C SER A 144 -15.56 0.61 -15.37
N ALA A 145 -15.13 1.59 -14.58
CA ALA A 145 -13.81 2.22 -14.69
C ALA A 145 -12.65 1.22 -14.50
N GLY A 146 -12.89 0.12 -13.74
CA GLY A 146 -11.90 -0.94 -13.52
C GLY A 146 -11.64 -1.82 -14.74
N VAL A 147 -12.53 -1.85 -15.73
CA VAL A 147 -12.44 -2.75 -16.91
C VAL A 147 -11.20 -2.44 -17.74
N ALA A 148 -10.98 -1.19 -18.10
CA ALA A 148 -9.83 -0.80 -18.92
C ALA A 148 -8.50 -1.17 -18.25
N LYS A 149 -8.40 -0.95 -16.96
CA LYS A 149 -7.23 -1.31 -16.16
C LYS A 149 -7.04 -2.83 -16.09
N ALA A 150 -8.12 -3.60 -15.97
CA ALA A 150 -8.05 -5.07 -15.94
C ALA A 150 -7.53 -5.61 -17.28
N VAL A 151 -8.04 -5.11 -18.40
CA VAL A 151 -7.55 -5.49 -19.75
C VAL A 151 -6.08 -5.10 -19.91
N GLU A 152 -5.69 -3.89 -19.50
CA GLU A 152 -4.30 -3.46 -19.51
C GLU A 152 -3.39 -4.37 -18.68
N GLN A 153 -3.89 -4.94 -17.59
CA GLN A 153 -3.17 -5.89 -16.74
C GLN A 153 -3.20 -7.33 -17.25
N GLY A 154 -3.80 -7.58 -18.41
CA GLY A 154 -3.81 -8.89 -19.06
C GLY A 154 -5.02 -9.78 -18.71
N ALA A 155 -6.09 -9.22 -18.18
CA ALA A 155 -7.32 -9.98 -17.98
C ALA A 155 -8.00 -10.29 -19.32
N GLU A 156 -8.38 -11.56 -19.52
CA GLU A 156 -9.05 -12.05 -20.73
C GLU A 156 -10.57 -11.96 -20.59
N GLY A 157 -11.07 -11.80 -19.36
CA GLY A 157 -12.50 -11.68 -19.06
C GLY A 157 -12.79 -11.23 -17.63
N ILE A 158 -14.07 -11.19 -17.29
CA ILE A 158 -14.55 -10.86 -15.94
C ILE A 158 -15.01 -12.14 -15.27
N GLY A 159 -14.34 -12.53 -14.18
CA GLY A 159 -14.69 -13.68 -13.36
C GLY A 159 -15.78 -13.36 -12.34
N LEU A 160 -15.75 -12.13 -11.79
CA LEU A 160 -16.75 -11.65 -10.83
C LEU A 160 -16.99 -10.15 -11.03
N LEU A 161 -18.23 -9.78 -11.27
CA LEU A 161 -18.68 -8.39 -11.25
C LEU A 161 -19.41 -8.12 -9.93
N ARG A 162 -18.86 -7.21 -9.12
CA ARG A 162 -19.41 -6.85 -7.80
C ARG A 162 -20.42 -5.73 -7.94
N THR A 163 -21.62 -6.08 -8.39
CA THR A 163 -22.72 -5.13 -8.61
C THR A 163 -23.24 -4.49 -7.32
N GLU A 164 -23.03 -5.14 -6.16
CA GLU A 164 -23.38 -4.60 -4.84
C GLU A 164 -22.76 -3.22 -4.57
N LEU A 165 -21.60 -2.92 -5.15
CA LEU A 165 -20.93 -1.63 -4.95
C LEU A 165 -21.69 -0.48 -5.60
N ILE A 166 -22.40 -0.74 -6.71
CA ILE A 166 -23.26 0.25 -7.38
C ILE A 166 -24.41 0.62 -6.44
N PHE A 167 -25.04 -0.37 -5.81
CA PHE A 167 -26.15 -0.15 -4.90
C PHE A 167 -25.70 0.55 -3.59
N MET A 168 -24.51 0.25 -3.10
CA MET A 168 -23.97 0.88 -1.88
C MET A 168 -23.60 2.35 -2.08
N ALA A 169 -23.34 2.78 -3.31
CA ALA A 169 -23.00 4.17 -3.63
C ALA A 169 -24.22 5.11 -3.66
N HIS A 170 -25.43 4.56 -3.66
CA HIS A 170 -26.66 5.33 -3.76
C HIS A 170 -27.55 5.15 -2.52
N PRO A 171 -28.22 6.23 -2.02
CA PRO A 171 -29.15 6.13 -0.88
C PRO A 171 -30.43 5.36 -1.20
N GLN A 172 -30.75 5.17 -2.48
CA GLN A 172 -31.87 4.36 -3.00
C GLN A 172 -31.34 3.48 -4.11
N ALA A 173 -32.00 2.36 -4.37
CA ALA A 173 -31.62 1.47 -5.48
C ALA A 173 -31.60 2.26 -6.79
N PRO A 174 -30.47 2.24 -7.54
CA PRO A 174 -30.36 2.92 -8.82
C PRO A 174 -31.32 2.29 -9.84
N ASP A 175 -31.83 3.11 -10.74
CA ASP A 175 -32.65 2.64 -11.87
C ASP A 175 -31.78 1.91 -12.91
N GLU A 176 -32.45 1.26 -13.88
CA GLU A 176 -31.78 0.44 -14.90
C GLU A 176 -30.83 1.26 -15.79
N ALA A 177 -31.11 2.55 -16.02
CA ALA A 177 -30.27 3.43 -16.82
C ALA A 177 -28.95 3.82 -16.06
N THR A 178 -29.01 3.84 -14.73
CA THR A 178 -27.87 4.15 -13.87
C THR A 178 -26.98 2.92 -13.64
N GLN A 179 -27.54 1.71 -13.72
CA GLN A 179 -26.80 0.45 -13.61
C GLN A 179 -26.04 0.13 -14.88
#